data_1a061e4126ded4839052aedd0b9a6d94
#
_entry.id   1a061e4126ded4839052aedd0b9a6d94
#
_cell.length_a   1.000
_cell.length_b   1.000
_cell.length_c   1.000
_cell.angle_alpha   90.00
_cell.angle_beta   90.00
_cell.angle_gamma   90.00
#
_symmetry.space_group_name_H-M   'P 1'
#
loop_
_entity.id
_entity.type
_entity.pdbx_description
1 polymer ?
#
loop_
_entity_poly.entity_id
_entity_poly.type
_entity_poly.pdbx_seq_one_letter_code
_entity_poly.pdbx_strand_id
1 'polypeptide(L)'
;PQFRSSAASDVYKRQFHRVLEDQALNKKNKLIELKKPKKIRKVILCSGKIYFDLLAAREKEKIDDIVFIRIEQLYPFPVRSLTKAIKPYAEYAKFIWCQEEPKNMGAWFSVRDYIQWTLDNLEVKKKLKFIGRNPSASPATGYAKRHAKQQKEIIDKILE
;
A
#
# COMPACT_ATOMS: atom_id res chain seq x y z
N PRO A 1 6.62 -23.79 32.60
CA PRO A 1 7.27 -22.50 32.25
C PRO A 1 7.36 -22.25 30.75
N GLN A 2 7.49 -23.28 29.92
CA GLN A 2 7.61 -23.16 28.44
C GLN A 2 6.37 -22.65 27.73
N PHE A 3 5.17 -22.87 28.27
CA PHE A 3 3.91 -22.39 27.66
C PHE A 3 3.73 -20.87 27.73
N ARG A 4 4.33 -20.18 28.70
CA ARG A 4 4.24 -18.73 28.83
C ARG A 4 5.05 -17.98 27.77
N SER A 5 6.20 -18.51 27.35
CA SER A 5 7.03 -17.87 26.34
C SER A 5 6.43 -18.00 24.93
N SER A 6 5.79 -19.13 24.61
CA SER A 6 5.12 -19.33 23.33
C SER A 6 3.85 -18.46 23.21
N ALA A 7 3.05 -18.35 24.29
CA ALA A 7 1.86 -17.49 24.31
C ALA A 7 2.21 -16.00 24.14
N ALA A 8 3.25 -15.52 24.84
CA ALA A 8 3.71 -14.14 24.67
C ALA A 8 4.26 -13.86 23.27
N SER A 9 4.97 -14.81 22.66
CA SER A 9 5.46 -14.72 21.29
C SER A 9 4.31 -14.74 20.28
N ASP A 10 3.27 -15.55 20.50
CA ASP A 10 2.08 -15.60 19.65
C ASP A 10 1.22 -14.35 19.76
N VAL A 11 1.06 -13.78 20.94
CA VAL A 11 0.36 -12.49 21.14
C VAL A 11 1.07 -11.39 20.35
N TYR A 12 2.41 -11.31 20.44
CA TYR A 12 3.17 -10.32 19.68
C TYR A 12 3.06 -10.52 18.17
N LYS A 13 3.10 -11.76 17.69
CA LYS A 13 2.97 -12.08 16.26
C LYS A 13 1.56 -11.86 15.71
N ARG A 14 0.54 -11.91 16.55
CA ARG A 14 -0.88 -11.74 16.20
C ARG A 14 -1.41 -10.35 16.49
N GLN A 15 -0.56 -9.41 16.91
CA GLN A 15 -1.00 -8.03 17.11
C GLN A 15 -1.38 -7.37 15.79
N PHE A 16 -2.44 -6.57 15.84
CA PHE A 16 -2.87 -5.76 14.72
C PHE A 16 -1.83 -4.68 14.40
N HIS A 17 -1.28 -4.73 13.20
CA HIS A 17 -0.33 -3.74 12.71
C HIS A 17 -1.06 -2.64 11.95
N ARG A 18 -0.91 -1.40 12.39
CA ARG A 18 -1.59 -0.22 11.81
C ARG A 18 -1.11 0.09 10.40
N VAL A 19 0.19 -0.07 10.18
CA VAL A 19 0.87 0.10 8.89
C VAL A 19 1.83 -1.06 8.72
N LEU A 20 1.80 -1.70 7.58
CA LEU A 20 2.69 -2.80 7.20
C LEU A 20 3.56 -2.36 6.04
N GLU A 21 4.85 -2.46 6.23
CA GLU A 21 5.85 -2.23 5.19
C GLU A 21 5.88 -3.39 4.18
N ASP A 22 6.52 -3.15 3.05
CA ASP A 22 6.66 -4.13 1.98
C ASP A 22 7.35 -5.42 2.46
N GLN A 23 6.78 -6.57 2.11
CA GLN A 23 7.34 -7.88 2.46
C GLN A 23 8.75 -8.10 1.87
N ALA A 24 9.06 -7.49 0.73
CA ALA A 24 10.37 -7.57 0.12
C ALA A 24 11.48 -6.88 0.93
N LEU A 25 11.12 -6.03 1.92
CA LEU A 25 12.08 -5.46 2.88
C LEU A 25 12.48 -6.48 3.96
N ASN A 26 11.72 -7.57 4.11
CA ASN A 26 12.01 -8.60 5.10
C ASN A 26 13.03 -9.62 4.53
N LYS A 27 14.22 -9.69 5.15
CA LYS A 27 15.32 -10.56 4.70
C LYS A 27 14.98 -12.05 4.63
N LYS A 28 13.94 -12.51 5.32
CA LYS A 28 13.58 -13.94 5.41
C LYS A 28 12.73 -14.45 4.24
N ASN A 29 12.01 -13.59 3.51
CA ASN A 29 11.04 -13.97 2.47
C ASN A 29 11.23 -13.12 1.20
N LYS A 30 12.46 -12.98 0.72
CA LYS A 30 12.76 -12.18 -0.47
C LYS A 30 12.48 -12.98 -1.75
N LEU A 31 11.38 -12.69 -2.42
CA LEU A 31 11.16 -13.07 -3.81
C LEU A 31 11.77 -12.05 -4.78
N ILE A 32 11.85 -10.77 -4.37
CA ILE A 32 12.47 -9.69 -5.12
C ILE A 32 13.39 -8.89 -4.19
N GLU A 33 14.53 -8.44 -4.68
CA GLU A 33 15.39 -7.49 -3.99
C GLU A 33 15.08 -6.07 -4.48
N LEU A 34 14.46 -5.27 -3.61
CA LEU A 34 14.14 -3.87 -3.92
C LEU A 34 15.40 -3.02 -4.02
N LYS A 35 15.38 -2.05 -4.93
CA LYS A 35 16.41 -1.02 -5.03
C LYS A 35 16.54 -0.22 -3.72
N LYS A 36 17.70 0.42 -3.55
CA LYS A 36 17.92 1.36 -2.44
C LYS A 36 16.84 2.46 -2.43
N PRO A 37 16.45 3.00 -1.28
CA PRO A 37 15.36 3.98 -1.16
C PRO A 37 15.45 5.15 -2.16
N LYS A 38 16.64 5.67 -2.40
CA LYS A 38 16.89 6.75 -3.39
C LYS A 38 16.56 6.39 -4.84
N LYS A 39 16.46 5.09 -5.16
CA LYS A 39 16.16 4.59 -6.51
C LYS A 39 14.72 4.07 -6.64
N ILE A 40 13.91 4.19 -5.59
CA ILE A 40 12.49 3.84 -5.62
C ILE A 40 11.74 4.97 -6.33
N ARG A 41 11.06 4.61 -7.43
CA ARG A 41 10.30 5.59 -8.23
C ARG A 41 8.89 5.83 -7.73
N LYS A 42 8.25 4.82 -7.11
CA LYS A 42 6.88 4.88 -6.61
C LYS A 42 6.75 4.21 -5.24
N VAL A 43 5.98 4.83 -4.38
CA VAL A 43 5.45 4.23 -3.14
C VAL A 43 3.94 4.15 -3.28
N ILE A 44 3.41 2.95 -3.25
CA ILE A 44 1.98 2.66 -3.36
C ILE A 44 1.43 2.42 -1.97
N LEU A 45 0.48 3.25 -1.58
CA LEU A 45 -0.27 3.12 -0.35
C LEU A 45 -1.60 2.45 -0.68
N CYS A 46 -1.96 1.41 0.04
CA CYS A 46 -3.20 0.67 -0.18
C CYS A 46 -3.73 0.08 1.13
N SER A 47 -4.91 -0.51 1.10
CA SER A 47 -5.50 -1.26 2.20
C SER A 47 -6.16 -2.53 1.66
N GLY A 48 -6.12 -3.61 2.44
CA GLY A 48 -6.82 -4.84 2.12
C GLY A 48 -6.21 -5.67 0.99
N LYS A 49 -7.09 -6.36 0.25
CA LYS A 49 -6.76 -7.43 -0.69
C LYS A 49 -5.92 -6.98 -1.89
N ILE A 50 -6.13 -5.77 -2.40
CA ILE A 50 -5.41 -5.24 -3.58
C ILE A 50 -3.88 -5.35 -3.43
N TYR A 51 -3.38 -5.30 -2.20
CA TYR A 51 -1.97 -5.49 -1.92
C TYR A 51 -1.42 -6.80 -2.49
N PHE A 52 -2.14 -7.89 -2.32
CA PHE A 52 -1.68 -9.21 -2.76
C PHE A 52 -1.68 -9.33 -4.28
N ASP A 53 -2.67 -8.72 -4.95
CA ASP A 53 -2.73 -8.69 -6.41
C ASP A 53 -1.58 -7.86 -6.99
N LEU A 54 -1.27 -6.70 -6.37
CA LEU A 54 -0.12 -5.87 -6.73
C LEU A 54 1.21 -6.57 -6.47
N LEU A 55 1.34 -7.27 -5.33
CA LEU A 55 2.54 -8.01 -4.98
C LEU A 55 2.83 -9.11 -6.00
N ALA A 56 1.83 -9.94 -6.30
CA ALA A 56 1.95 -11.02 -7.28
C ALA A 56 2.32 -10.50 -8.68
N ALA A 57 1.73 -9.39 -9.11
CA ALA A 57 2.03 -8.78 -10.40
C ALA A 57 3.45 -8.20 -10.45
N ARG A 58 3.90 -7.50 -9.39
CA ARG A 58 5.27 -6.98 -9.27
C ARG A 58 6.31 -8.09 -9.33
N GLU A 59 6.05 -9.19 -8.63
CA GLU A 59 6.95 -10.36 -8.60
C GLU A 59 7.05 -11.02 -9.97
N LYS A 60 5.93 -11.18 -10.66
CA LYS A 60 5.87 -11.72 -12.01
C LYS A 60 6.67 -10.88 -13.00
N GLU A 61 6.54 -9.57 -12.95
CA GLU A 61 7.22 -8.63 -13.85
C GLU A 61 8.66 -8.26 -13.35
N LYS A 62 9.08 -8.80 -12.19
CA LYS A 62 10.40 -8.57 -11.57
C LYS A 62 10.74 -7.09 -11.37
N ILE A 63 9.74 -6.28 -11.02
CA ILE A 63 9.91 -4.84 -10.79
C ILE A 63 10.47 -4.61 -9.37
N ASP A 64 11.61 -3.92 -9.28
CA ASP A 64 12.40 -3.74 -8.06
C ASP A 64 12.43 -2.29 -7.53
N ASP A 65 11.72 -1.37 -8.18
CA ASP A 65 11.73 0.06 -7.89
C ASP A 65 10.36 0.63 -7.45
N ILE A 66 9.43 -0.25 -7.09
CA ILE A 66 8.12 0.10 -6.51
C ILE A 66 7.99 -0.56 -5.14
N VAL A 67 7.61 0.23 -4.14
CA VAL A 67 7.37 -0.21 -2.77
C VAL A 67 5.88 -0.17 -2.47
N PHE A 68 5.37 -1.19 -1.79
CA PHE A 68 3.99 -1.26 -1.31
C PHE A 68 3.93 -1.10 0.19
N ILE A 69 3.07 -0.21 0.67
CA ILE A 69 2.80 0.00 2.10
C ILE A 69 1.31 -0.15 2.34
N ARG A 70 0.93 -1.06 3.22
CA ARG A 70 -0.45 -1.28 3.61
C ARG A 70 -0.82 -0.43 4.82
N ILE A 71 -1.91 0.31 4.72
CA ILE A 71 -2.52 1.02 5.84
C ILE A 71 -3.73 0.20 6.27
N GLU A 72 -3.56 -0.58 7.35
CA GLU A 72 -4.59 -1.49 7.84
C GLU A 72 -5.53 -0.81 8.86
N GLN A 73 -5.07 0.26 9.53
CA GLN A 73 -5.89 1.09 10.38
C GLN A 73 -6.23 2.39 9.66
N LEU A 74 -7.52 2.57 9.32
CA LEU A 74 -7.98 3.78 8.64
C LEU A 74 -8.43 4.86 9.64
N TYR A 75 -8.87 4.46 10.84
CA TYR A 75 -9.28 5.37 11.90
C TYR A 75 -8.99 4.77 13.31
N PRO A 76 -8.45 5.54 14.27
CA PRO A 76 -7.76 6.81 14.05
C PRO A 76 -6.58 6.64 13.10
N PHE A 77 -6.35 7.62 12.20
CA PHE A 77 -5.34 7.47 11.16
C PHE A 77 -3.92 7.38 11.74
N PRO A 78 -3.09 6.40 11.36
CA PRO A 78 -1.80 6.10 11.99
C PRO A 78 -0.66 6.97 11.46
N VAL A 79 -0.77 8.29 11.58
CA VAL A 79 0.18 9.28 11.03
C VAL A 79 1.63 8.95 11.38
N ARG A 80 1.94 8.69 12.67
CA ARG A 80 3.32 8.42 13.11
C ARG A 80 3.92 7.17 12.45
N SER A 81 3.12 6.11 12.36
CA SER A 81 3.57 4.86 11.73
C SER A 81 3.76 5.03 10.22
N LEU A 82 2.85 5.76 9.57
CA LEU A 82 2.97 6.07 8.14
C LEU A 82 4.20 6.95 7.88
N THR A 83 4.38 8.04 8.63
CA THR A 83 5.57 8.90 8.52
C THR A 83 6.86 8.09 8.58
N LYS A 84 6.98 7.19 9.57
CA LYS A 84 8.16 6.32 9.71
C LYS A 84 8.38 5.46 8.47
N ALA A 85 7.32 4.84 7.94
CA ALA A 85 7.40 3.93 6.81
C ALA A 85 7.74 4.63 5.48
N ILE A 86 7.25 5.88 5.26
CA ILE A 86 7.46 6.60 3.99
C ILE A 86 8.69 7.52 3.99
N LYS A 87 9.21 7.91 5.16
CA LYS A 87 10.34 8.84 5.29
C LYS A 87 11.54 8.50 4.40
N PRO A 88 11.97 7.21 4.26
CA PRO A 88 13.12 6.86 3.41
C PRO A 88 12.94 7.22 1.93
N TYR A 89 11.71 7.41 1.47
CA TYR A 89 11.34 7.61 0.05
C TYR A 89 10.88 9.03 -0.24
N ALA A 90 10.72 9.88 0.79
CA ALA A 90 10.04 11.18 0.71
C ALA A 90 10.60 12.09 -0.38
N GLU A 91 11.91 12.14 -0.54
CA GLU A 91 12.59 13.03 -1.49
C GLU A 91 12.45 12.59 -2.96
N TYR A 92 12.40 11.27 -3.21
CA TYR A 92 12.61 10.72 -4.56
C TYR A 92 11.33 10.16 -5.18
N ALA A 93 10.51 9.46 -4.40
CA ALA A 93 9.40 8.69 -4.91
C ALA A 93 8.15 9.53 -5.25
N LYS A 94 7.29 8.98 -6.11
CA LYS A 94 5.90 9.43 -6.29
C LYS A 94 5.02 8.62 -5.33
N PHE A 95 4.09 9.29 -4.63
CA PHE A 95 3.16 8.66 -3.72
C PHE A 95 1.80 8.48 -4.37
N ILE A 96 1.25 7.28 -4.28
CA ILE A 96 0.00 6.90 -4.94
C ILE A 96 -0.85 6.12 -3.94
N TRP A 97 -2.11 6.53 -3.76
CA TRP A 97 -3.12 5.70 -3.13
C TRP A 97 -3.74 4.79 -4.17
N CYS A 98 -3.78 3.49 -3.88
CA CYS A 98 -4.39 2.47 -4.74
C CYS A 98 -5.51 1.75 -3.99
N GLN A 99 -6.68 1.63 -4.61
CA GLN A 99 -7.81 0.85 -4.09
C GLN A 99 -8.59 0.19 -5.22
N GLU A 100 -9.30 -0.89 -4.91
CA GLU A 100 -10.16 -1.60 -5.86
C GLU A 100 -11.49 -0.87 -6.09
N GLU A 101 -11.99 -0.20 -5.06
CA GLU A 101 -13.27 0.48 -5.08
C GLU A 101 -13.25 1.68 -6.02
N PRO A 102 -14.44 2.11 -6.52
CA PRO A 102 -14.58 3.36 -7.25
C PRO A 102 -14.05 4.56 -6.46
N LYS A 103 -13.58 5.58 -7.15
CA LYS A 103 -12.98 6.77 -6.52
C LYS A 103 -13.90 7.46 -5.50
N ASN A 104 -15.22 7.41 -5.72
CA ASN A 104 -16.22 7.97 -4.81
C ASN A 104 -16.60 7.05 -3.65
N MET A 105 -15.95 5.90 -3.54
CA MET A 105 -16.16 4.89 -2.49
C MET A 105 -14.83 4.43 -1.90
N GLY A 106 -14.87 3.48 -0.97
CA GLY A 106 -13.68 2.99 -0.28
C GLY A 106 -13.05 4.04 0.62
N ALA A 107 -11.75 3.90 0.86
CA ALA A 107 -11.05 4.70 1.87
C ALA A 107 -10.51 6.03 1.35
N TRP A 108 -10.47 6.27 0.03
CA TRP A 108 -9.81 7.45 -0.57
C TRP A 108 -10.15 8.78 0.12
N PHE A 109 -11.44 9.08 0.25
CA PHE A 109 -11.87 10.36 0.84
C PHE A 109 -11.62 10.46 2.34
N SER A 110 -11.52 9.33 3.03
CA SER A 110 -11.23 9.29 4.46
C SER A 110 -9.74 9.43 4.77
N VAL A 111 -8.85 9.02 3.85
CA VAL A 111 -7.41 8.94 4.13
C VAL A 111 -6.57 9.97 3.38
N ARG A 112 -7.03 10.51 2.25
CA ARG A 112 -6.24 11.36 1.36
C ARG A 112 -5.65 12.57 2.05
N ASP A 113 -6.45 13.25 2.89
CA ASP A 113 -6.06 14.49 3.52
C ASP A 113 -5.02 14.23 4.63
N TYR A 114 -5.15 13.13 5.37
CA TYR A 114 -4.14 12.69 6.35
C TYR A 114 -2.83 12.26 5.68
N ILE A 115 -2.92 11.54 4.55
CA ILE A 115 -1.72 11.15 3.80
C ILE A 115 -1.05 12.40 3.23
N GLN A 116 -1.81 13.31 2.59
CA GLN A 116 -1.25 14.53 2.03
C GLN A 116 -0.61 15.38 3.13
N TRP A 117 -1.27 15.57 4.26
CA TRP A 117 -0.71 16.26 5.41
C TRP A 117 0.61 15.62 5.90
N THR A 118 0.67 14.28 5.91
CA THR A 118 1.91 13.56 6.27
C THR A 118 3.03 13.82 5.25
N LEU A 119 2.72 13.86 3.97
CA LEU A 119 3.68 14.17 2.90
C LEU A 119 4.16 15.62 2.99
N ASP A 120 3.27 16.56 3.26
CA ASP A 120 3.60 17.99 3.41
C ASP A 120 4.55 18.21 4.60
N ASN A 121 4.33 17.52 5.72
CA ASN A 121 5.25 17.58 6.89
C ASN A 121 6.62 16.91 6.62
N LEU A 122 6.74 16.08 5.61
CA LEU A 122 8.01 15.53 5.13
C LEU A 122 8.60 16.33 3.97
N GLU A 123 8.04 17.52 3.68
CA GLU A 123 8.46 18.42 2.59
C GLU A 123 8.46 17.76 1.21
N VAL A 124 7.56 16.79 1.01
CA VAL A 124 7.40 16.10 -0.28
C VAL A 124 6.76 17.06 -1.29
N LYS A 125 7.52 17.46 -2.30
CA LYS A 125 7.06 18.39 -3.35
C LYS A 125 5.94 17.84 -4.23
N LYS A 126 5.78 16.53 -4.31
CA LYS A 126 4.83 15.85 -5.18
C LYS A 126 3.53 15.55 -4.42
N LYS A 127 2.39 15.92 -5.02
CA LYS A 127 1.07 15.62 -4.45
C LYS A 127 0.73 14.14 -4.54
N LEU A 128 -0.03 13.65 -3.57
CA LEU A 128 -0.60 12.31 -3.57
C LEU A 128 -1.48 12.09 -4.81
N LYS A 129 -1.25 11.01 -5.52
CA LYS A 129 -2.07 10.59 -6.65
C LYS A 129 -3.04 9.49 -6.26
N PHE A 130 -4.13 9.36 -7.00
CA PHE A 130 -5.10 8.28 -6.88
C PHE A 130 -5.03 7.36 -8.10
N ILE A 131 -5.01 6.06 -7.88
CA ILE A 131 -5.24 5.02 -8.89
C ILE A 131 -6.29 4.06 -8.34
N GLY A 132 -7.34 3.83 -9.08
CA GLY A 132 -8.47 2.98 -8.75
C GLY A 132 -9.51 3.06 -9.85
N ARG A 133 -10.69 2.49 -9.61
CA ARG A 133 -11.80 2.59 -10.56
C ARG A 133 -12.34 4.01 -10.66
N ASN A 134 -12.90 4.34 -11.83
CA ASN A 134 -13.62 5.58 -12.01
C ASN A 134 -14.84 5.65 -11.06
N PRO A 135 -15.32 6.86 -10.74
CA PRO A 135 -16.55 7.01 -9.98
C PRO A 135 -17.70 6.19 -10.55
N SER A 136 -18.47 5.55 -9.70
CA SER A 136 -19.59 4.70 -10.08
C SER A 136 -20.71 4.80 -9.04
N ALA A 137 -21.96 4.64 -9.48
CA ALA A 137 -23.11 4.51 -8.60
C ALA A 137 -23.16 3.14 -7.89
N SER A 138 -22.52 2.12 -8.46
CA SER A 138 -22.46 0.76 -7.93
C SER A 138 -21.09 0.48 -7.30
N PRO A 139 -21.02 -0.12 -6.10
CA PRO A 139 -19.75 -0.46 -5.44
C PRO A 139 -18.99 -1.58 -6.15
N ALA A 140 -19.69 -2.44 -6.88
CA ALA A 140 -19.11 -3.58 -7.59
C ALA A 140 -19.61 -3.65 -9.02
N THR A 141 -18.86 -4.36 -9.87
CA THR A 141 -19.11 -4.40 -11.33
C THR A 141 -20.12 -5.41 -11.76
N GLY A 142 -20.75 -6.19 -10.95
CA GLY A 142 -21.77 -7.19 -11.30
C GLY A 142 -21.34 -8.29 -12.29
N TYR A 143 -20.42 -7.99 -13.21
CA TYR A 143 -19.91 -8.94 -14.24
C TYR A 143 -18.44 -9.30 -13.99
N ALA A 144 -18.14 -10.59 -13.84
CA ALA A 144 -16.78 -11.07 -13.57
C ALA A 144 -15.75 -10.64 -14.62
N LYS A 145 -16.09 -10.69 -15.92
CA LYS A 145 -15.19 -10.26 -17.00
C LYS A 145 -14.84 -8.77 -16.91
N ARG A 146 -15.82 -7.91 -16.58
CA ARG A 146 -15.61 -6.47 -16.38
C ARG A 146 -14.75 -6.21 -15.16
N HIS A 147 -15.00 -6.94 -14.07
CA HIS A 147 -14.18 -6.87 -12.85
C HIS A 147 -12.72 -7.20 -13.15
N ALA A 148 -12.46 -8.34 -13.78
CA ALA A 148 -11.10 -8.77 -14.13
C ALA A 148 -10.38 -7.75 -15.02
N LYS A 149 -11.07 -7.19 -16.03
CA LYS A 149 -10.51 -6.15 -16.89
C LYS A 149 -10.11 -4.91 -16.10
N GLN A 150 -11.01 -4.39 -15.25
CA GLN A 150 -10.74 -3.19 -14.45
C GLN A 150 -9.63 -3.42 -13.41
N GLN A 151 -9.59 -4.61 -12.80
CA GLN A 151 -8.52 -4.99 -11.86
C GLN A 151 -7.16 -4.99 -12.56
N LYS A 152 -7.09 -5.58 -13.75
CA LYS A 152 -5.88 -5.57 -14.57
C LYS A 152 -5.46 -4.14 -14.93
N GLU A 153 -6.38 -3.28 -15.37
CA GLU A 153 -6.09 -1.88 -15.70
C GLU A 153 -5.50 -1.09 -14.52
N ILE A 154 -5.97 -1.36 -13.28
CA ILE A 154 -5.41 -0.75 -12.07
C ILE A 154 -3.97 -1.21 -11.86
N ILE A 155 -3.74 -2.52 -11.94
CA ILE A 155 -2.42 -3.13 -11.73
C ILE A 155 -1.43 -2.60 -12.78
N ASP A 156 -1.79 -2.62 -14.06
CA ASP A 156 -0.95 -2.15 -15.16
C ASP A 156 -0.53 -0.69 -14.92
N LYS A 157 -1.47 0.21 -14.58
CA LYS A 157 -1.18 1.63 -14.25
C LYS A 157 -0.23 1.82 -13.06
N ILE A 158 -0.26 0.91 -12.10
CA ILE A 158 0.65 0.97 -10.95
C ILE A 158 2.06 0.56 -11.38
N LEU A 159 2.18 -0.49 -12.18
CA LEU A 159 3.47 -1.07 -12.57
C LEU A 159 4.19 -0.25 -13.66
N GLU A 160 3.47 0.44 -14.54
CA GLU A 160 4.05 1.43 -15.48
C GLU A 160 4.90 2.49 -14.75
#